data_4c2e9ac4db2d2bcf0559c140947e839a
#
_entry.id   4c2e9ac4db2d2bcf0559c140947e839a
#
_cell.length_a   1.000
_cell.length_b   1.000
_cell.length_c   1.000
_cell.angle_alpha   90.00
_cell.angle_beta   90.00
_cell.angle_gamma   90.00
#
_symmetry.space_group_name_H-M   'P 1'
#
loop_
_entity.id
_entity.type
_entity.pdbx_description
1 polymer ?
#
loop_
_entity_poly.entity_id
_entity_poly.type
_entity_poly.pdbx_seq_one_letter_code
_entity_poly.pdbx_strand_id
1 'polypeptide(L)'
;EQTAGRIFTLPAYQDIEMVYDLYTHVIKASECLGIDSAFREKVAIARNKLLPLKIGRYGQLQEWIDDVDNPRDHHRHIAHLYALYPGNMISYSQTPALALAVKKSLEMRGKGKFGERWPHTGGNWSMAWRTALWTRLYEGDQAIGTFNQMIKESGYENMMSNQSGNMQVDATMATSGLFAEMLLQSQEGFIHLLPALPTEWPEGKIEGL
;
A
#
# COMPACT_ATOMS: atom_id res chain seq x y z
N GLU A 1 23.77 8.88 -4.69
CA GLU A 1 24.93 8.11 -4.15
C GLU A 1 24.43 7.30 -2.97
N GLN A 2 24.24 5.99 -3.17
CA GLN A 2 24.10 5.06 -2.07
C GLN A 2 25.43 5.07 -1.33
N THR A 3 25.46 5.66 -0.15
CA THR A 3 26.58 5.51 0.76
C THR A 3 26.64 4.05 1.22
N ALA A 4 27.38 3.24 0.50
CA ALA A 4 27.82 1.95 1.00
C ALA A 4 28.49 2.17 2.36
N GLY A 5 27.87 1.73 3.45
CA GLY A 5 28.50 1.81 4.76
C GLY A 5 27.61 1.94 5.98
N ARG A 6 26.30 2.12 5.84
CA ARG A 6 25.43 2.09 7.02
C ARG A 6 24.96 0.67 7.31
N ILE A 7 25.66 -0.01 8.21
CA ILE A 7 25.30 -1.34 8.73
C ILE A 7 24.06 -1.27 9.65
N PHE A 8 23.77 -0.09 10.21
CA PHE A 8 22.60 0.14 11.06
C PHE A 8 21.74 1.22 10.41
N THR A 9 20.52 0.86 10.04
CA THR A 9 19.49 1.81 9.63
C THR A 9 18.68 2.27 10.85
N LEU A 10 18.16 3.49 10.79
CA LEU A 10 17.10 3.93 11.69
C LEU A 10 15.91 2.96 11.54
N PRO A 11 15.15 2.68 12.61
CA PRO A 11 13.94 1.90 12.48
C PRO A 11 13.02 2.51 11.43
N ALA A 12 12.49 1.66 10.56
CA ALA A 12 11.54 2.06 9.53
C ALA A 12 10.11 2.02 10.09
N TYR A 13 9.25 2.90 9.61
CA TYR A 13 7.83 2.85 9.97
C TYR A 13 7.15 1.56 9.51
N GLN A 14 7.62 0.94 8.44
CA GLN A 14 7.14 -0.38 8.01
C GLN A 14 7.11 -1.41 9.15
N ASP A 15 8.17 -1.49 9.95
CA ASP A 15 8.24 -2.46 11.06
C ASP A 15 7.18 -2.16 12.11
N ILE A 16 6.97 -0.87 12.42
CA ILE A 16 5.96 -0.40 13.36
C ILE A 16 4.55 -0.72 12.85
N GLU A 17 4.29 -0.48 11.58
CA GLU A 17 3.02 -0.74 10.92
C GLU A 17 2.66 -2.23 10.94
N MET A 18 3.60 -3.09 10.58
CA MET A 18 3.41 -4.56 10.61
C MET A 18 3.18 -5.08 12.02
N VAL A 19 3.93 -4.58 13.00
CA VAL A 19 3.74 -4.97 14.42
C VAL A 19 2.39 -4.49 14.94
N TYR A 20 1.98 -3.26 14.60
CA TYR A 20 0.68 -2.73 14.99
C TYR A 20 -0.47 -3.57 14.40
N ASP A 21 -0.37 -3.93 13.14
CA ASP A 21 -1.35 -4.75 12.44
C ASP A 21 -1.44 -6.15 13.06
N LEU A 22 -0.30 -6.81 13.28
CA LEU A 22 -0.24 -8.09 13.98
C LEU A 22 -0.91 -8.03 15.35
N TYR A 23 -0.56 -7.04 16.17
CA TYR A 23 -1.13 -6.89 17.51
C TYR A 23 -2.63 -6.66 17.45
N THR A 24 -3.10 -5.87 16.49
CA THR A 24 -4.53 -5.60 16.27
C THR A 24 -5.29 -6.88 15.91
N HIS A 25 -4.73 -7.70 15.04
CA HIS A 25 -5.33 -8.99 14.67
C HIS A 25 -5.32 -10.01 15.81
N VAL A 26 -4.24 -10.09 16.58
CA VAL A 26 -4.18 -10.95 17.79
C VAL A 26 -5.25 -10.53 18.80
N ILE A 27 -5.41 -9.25 19.07
CA ILE A 27 -6.44 -8.72 19.98
C ILE A 27 -7.83 -9.12 19.47
N LYS A 28 -8.16 -8.83 18.22
CA LYS A 28 -9.46 -9.17 17.62
C LYS A 28 -9.73 -10.68 17.64
N ALA A 29 -8.75 -11.50 17.29
CA ALA A 29 -8.88 -12.96 17.30
C ALA A 29 -9.15 -13.49 18.72
N SER A 30 -8.40 -13.01 19.71
CA SER A 30 -8.61 -13.36 21.12
C SER A 30 -10.01 -12.96 21.63
N GLU A 31 -10.51 -11.80 21.21
CA GLU A 31 -11.86 -11.32 21.53
C GLU A 31 -12.95 -12.21 20.91
N CYS A 32 -12.83 -12.50 19.62
CA CYS A 32 -13.78 -13.34 18.90
C CYS A 32 -13.85 -14.77 19.45
N LEU A 33 -12.70 -15.32 19.86
CA LEU A 33 -12.61 -16.67 20.41
C LEU A 33 -12.91 -16.74 21.92
N GLY A 34 -12.91 -15.60 22.61
CA GLY A 34 -13.12 -15.53 24.07
C GLY A 34 -12.01 -16.16 24.90
N ILE A 35 -10.76 -16.20 24.39
CA ILE A 35 -9.60 -16.85 25.04
C ILE A 35 -8.47 -15.85 25.31
N ASP A 36 -7.50 -16.27 26.12
CA ASP A 36 -6.20 -15.61 26.36
C ASP A 36 -6.31 -14.12 26.77
N SER A 37 -7.29 -13.78 27.61
CA SER A 37 -7.55 -12.39 28.03
C SER A 37 -6.32 -11.69 28.63
N ALA A 38 -5.56 -12.38 29.49
CA ALA A 38 -4.35 -11.83 30.11
C ALA A 38 -3.21 -11.57 29.09
N PHE A 39 -3.09 -12.40 28.06
CA PHE A 39 -2.14 -12.18 26.96
C PHE A 39 -2.60 -11.03 26.07
N ARG A 40 -3.89 -10.98 25.74
CA ARG A 40 -4.50 -9.89 24.98
C ARG A 40 -4.24 -8.52 25.61
N GLU A 41 -4.38 -8.41 26.94
CA GLU A 41 -4.08 -7.17 27.66
C GLU A 41 -2.62 -6.73 27.49
N LYS A 42 -1.67 -7.66 27.62
CA LYS A 42 -0.24 -7.39 27.39
C LYS A 42 0.02 -6.89 25.96
N VAL A 43 -0.60 -7.54 24.97
CA VAL A 43 -0.48 -7.15 23.55
C VAL A 43 -1.08 -5.76 23.33
N ALA A 44 -2.22 -5.46 23.91
CA ALA A 44 -2.86 -4.13 23.81
C ALA A 44 -1.98 -3.03 24.41
N ILE A 45 -1.38 -3.27 25.57
CA ILE A 45 -0.43 -2.34 26.19
C ILE A 45 0.81 -2.14 25.29
N ALA A 46 1.34 -3.21 24.71
CA ALA A 46 2.50 -3.13 23.81
C ALA A 46 2.16 -2.33 22.53
N ARG A 47 0.98 -2.59 21.91
CA ARG A 47 0.51 -1.85 20.73
C ARG A 47 0.40 -0.36 21.00
N ASN A 48 -0.13 0.03 22.15
CA ASN A 48 -0.31 1.44 22.51
C ASN A 48 1.01 2.19 22.78
N LYS A 49 2.13 1.46 22.90
CA LYS A 49 3.48 2.06 23.03
C LYS A 49 4.21 2.22 21.71
N LEU A 50 3.65 1.73 20.60
CA LEU A 50 4.23 1.92 19.28
C LEU A 50 4.20 3.40 18.90
N LEU A 51 5.21 3.84 18.18
CA LEU A 51 5.30 5.23 17.72
C LEU A 51 4.17 5.53 16.73
N PRO A 52 3.54 6.70 16.84
CA PRO A 52 2.54 7.13 15.88
C PRO A 52 3.18 7.43 14.52
N LEU A 53 2.44 7.17 13.45
CA LEU A 53 2.85 7.56 12.09
C LEU A 53 2.98 9.09 12.00
N LYS A 54 3.96 9.54 11.24
CA LYS A 54 4.26 10.97 11.08
C LYS A 54 4.19 11.42 9.63
N ILE A 55 3.77 12.67 9.47
CA ILE A 55 3.85 13.38 8.20
C ILE A 55 5.15 14.19 8.19
N GLY A 56 5.97 13.99 7.17
CA GLY A 56 7.25 14.67 7.03
C GLY A 56 7.13 16.08 6.44
N ARG A 57 8.26 16.75 6.36
CA ARG A 57 8.37 18.16 5.91
C ARG A 57 7.89 18.44 4.48
N TYR A 58 7.77 17.43 3.65
CA TYR A 58 7.25 17.54 2.28
C TYR A 58 5.77 17.16 2.18
N GLY A 59 5.12 16.86 3.31
CA GLY A 59 3.74 16.38 3.37
C GLY A 59 3.59 14.88 3.09
N GLN A 60 4.70 14.15 2.92
CA GLN A 60 4.72 12.70 2.74
C GLN A 60 4.53 11.94 4.06
N LEU A 61 4.06 10.69 3.98
CA LEU A 61 4.19 9.76 5.10
C LEU A 61 5.67 9.40 5.27
N GLN A 62 6.22 9.58 6.49
CA GLN A 62 7.63 9.30 6.74
C GLN A 62 7.94 7.81 6.59
N GLU A 63 9.02 7.48 5.89
CA GLU A 63 9.57 6.12 5.81
C GLU A 63 10.38 5.78 7.07
N TRP A 64 11.06 6.76 7.63
CA TRP A 64 11.98 6.61 8.76
C TRP A 64 11.49 7.38 9.98
N ILE A 65 11.92 6.96 11.17
CA ILE A 65 11.58 7.67 12.43
C ILE A 65 12.00 9.13 12.38
N ASP A 66 13.17 9.41 11.77
CA ASP A 66 13.63 10.77 11.51
C ASP A 66 13.20 11.19 10.10
N ASP A 67 12.83 12.45 9.91
CA ASP A 67 12.41 13.03 8.64
C ASP A 67 13.61 13.26 7.71
N VAL A 68 14.15 12.16 7.17
CA VAL A 68 15.29 12.12 6.24
C VAL A 68 14.91 11.78 4.81
N ASP A 69 13.62 11.72 4.52
CA ASP A 69 13.11 11.38 3.20
C ASP A 69 13.61 12.37 2.14
N ASN A 70 13.98 11.82 0.99
CA ASN A 70 14.46 12.61 -0.14
C ASN A 70 13.41 12.61 -1.27
N PRO A 71 12.86 13.78 -1.66
CA PRO A 71 11.85 13.86 -2.71
C PRO A 71 12.38 13.48 -4.11
N ARG A 72 13.70 13.31 -4.26
CA ARG A 72 14.33 12.82 -5.49
C ARG A 72 14.64 11.32 -5.44
N ASP A 73 14.31 10.65 -4.34
CA ASP A 73 14.43 9.20 -4.25
C ASP A 73 13.22 8.54 -4.92
N HIS A 74 13.46 7.92 -6.05
CA HIS A 74 12.47 7.21 -6.85
C HIS A 74 12.61 5.70 -6.71
N HIS A 75 13.09 5.22 -5.57
CA HIS A 75 13.20 3.80 -5.32
C HIS A 75 11.84 3.10 -5.47
N ARG A 76 11.84 1.93 -6.10
CA ARG A 76 10.61 1.19 -6.39
C ARG A 76 9.86 0.71 -5.15
N HIS A 77 10.57 0.44 -4.05
CA HIS A 77 9.97 -0.03 -2.83
C HIS A 77 9.34 1.11 -2.05
N ILE A 78 8.15 0.87 -1.55
CA ILE A 78 7.29 1.81 -0.83
C ILE A 78 6.71 1.15 0.42
N ALA A 79 7.53 0.36 1.10
CA ALA A 79 7.14 -0.51 2.21
C ALA A 79 6.51 0.24 3.39
N HIS A 80 6.87 1.51 3.60
CA HIS A 80 6.29 2.41 4.60
C HIS A 80 4.84 2.84 4.29
N LEU A 81 4.25 2.35 3.21
CA LEU A 81 2.83 2.56 2.89
C LEU A 81 1.98 1.33 3.22
N TYR A 82 2.56 0.34 3.92
CA TYR A 82 1.86 -0.86 4.40
C TYR A 82 0.61 -0.50 5.21
N ALA A 83 0.67 0.56 6.01
CA ALA A 83 -0.42 1.02 6.86
C ALA A 83 -1.73 1.31 6.10
N LEU A 84 -1.65 1.68 4.79
CA LEU A 84 -2.81 1.86 3.93
C LEU A 84 -3.23 0.55 3.27
N TYR A 85 -2.27 -0.20 2.71
CA TYR A 85 -2.50 -1.49 2.06
C TYR A 85 -1.24 -2.39 2.13
N PRO A 86 -1.35 -3.65 2.58
CA PRO A 86 -2.56 -4.38 2.95
C PRO A 86 -3.11 -4.04 4.34
N GLY A 87 -2.42 -3.25 5.15
CA GLY A 87 -2.91 -2.79 6.45
C GLY A 87 -4.16 -1.92 6.34
N ASN A 88 -4.75 -1.62 7.50
CA ASN A 88 -5.96 -0.79 7.63
C ASN A 88 -5.80 0.30 8.70
N MET A 89 -4.57 0.75 8.96
CA MET A 89 -4.29 1.82 9.91
C MET A 89 -4.61 3.20 9.34
N ILE A 90 -4.55 3.31 8.02
CA ILE A 90 -4.80 4.54 7.26
C ILE A 90 -6.02 4.34 6.38
N SER A 91 -6.93 5.32 6.41
CA SER A 91 -8.06 5.41 5.48
C SER A 91 -8.51 6.88 5.34
N TYR A 92 -9.21 7.17 4.26
CA TYR A 92 -9.76 8.52 4.09
C TYR A 92 -10.82 8.87 5.12
N SER A 93 -11.63 7.90 5.58
CA SER A 93 -12.71 8.16 6.52
C SER A 93 -12.22 8.43 7.94
N GLN A 94 -11.17 7.72 8.39
CA GLN A 94 -10.72 7.78 9.78
C GLN A 94 -9.44 8.60 9.97
N THR A 95 -8.55 8.60 8.98
CA THR A 95 -7.23 9.26 9.06
C THR A 95 -6.92 10.07 7.79
N PRO A 96 -7.78 11.02 7.38
CA PRO A 96 -7.65 11.70 6.08
C PRO A 96 -6.32 12.41 5.89
N ALA A 97 -5.73 12.98 6.94
CA ALA A 97 -4.41 13.62 6.85
C ALA A 97 -3.30 12.62 6.49
N LEU A 98 -3.32 11.42 7.09
CA LEU A 98 -2.36 10.35 6.76
C LEU A 98 -2.61 9.78 5.36
N ALA A 99 -3.87 9.64 4.94
CA ALA A 99 -4.21 9.23 3.57
C ALA A 99 -3.65 10.20 2.53
N LEU A 100 -3.79 11.51 2.75
CA LEU A 100 -3.17 12.53 1.90
C LEU A 100 -1.64 12.46 1.91
N ALA A 101 -1.04 12.16 3.06
CA ALA A 101 0.41 11.97 3.17
C ALA A 101 0.90 10.73 2.39
N VAL A 102 0.14 9.63 2.38
CA VAL A 102 0.41 8.47 1.53
C VAL A 102 0.32 8.85 0.05
N LYS A 103 -0.72 9.59 -0.35
CA LYS A 103 -0.84 10.11 -1.72
C LYS A 103 0.40 10.91 -2.10
N LYS A 104 0.86 11.79 -1.22
CA LYS A 104 2.08 12.58 -1.41
C LYS A 104 3.33 11.71 -1.55
N SER A 105 3.47 10.65 -0.74
CA SER A 105 4.56 9.68 -0.87
C SER A 105 4.56 8.98 -2.23
N LEU A 106 3.39 8.54 -2.71
CA LEU A 106 3.26 7.93 -4.04
C LEU A 106 3.65 8.89 -5.16
N GLU A 107 3.23 10.15 -5.09
CA GLU A 107 3.60 11.21 -6.04
C GLU A 107 5.12 11.46 -6.04
N MET A 108 5.75 11.55 -4.87
CA MET A 108 7.19 11.73 -4.73
C MET A 108 7.96 10.55 -5.30
N ARG A 109 7.54 9.33 -4.97
CA ARG A 109 8.19 8.08 -5.44
C ARG A 109 7.92 7.77 -6.89
N GLY A 110 6.86 8.30 -7.48
CA GLY A 110 6.42 7.95 -8.83
C GLY A 110 5.99 9.11 -9.70
N LYS A 111 6.10 10.37 -9.30
CA LYS A 111 5.56 11.58 -9.97
C LYS A 111 4.10 11.48 -10.43
N GLY A 112 3.41 10.36 -10.22
CA GLY A 112 2.00 10.17 -10.54
C GLY A 112 1.57 10.47 -11.97
N LYS A 113 2.53 10.65 -12.91
CA LYS A 113 2.24 10.92 -14.31
C LYS A 113 2.49 9.69 -15.17
N PHE A 114 1.45 9.22 -15.81
CA PHE A 114 1.57 8.20 -16.85
C PHE A 114 2.49 8.69 -17.96
N GLY A 115 3.39 7.83 -18.43
CA GLY A 115 4.24 8.09 -19.58
C GLY A 115 5.67 8.54 -19.30
N GLU A 116 6.03 8.87 -18.06
CA GLU A 116 7.44 9.07 -17.73
C GLU A 116 8.06 7.73 -17.31
N ARG A 117 9.00 7.24 -18.12
CA ARG A 117 9.74 6.01 -17.86
C ARG A 117 10.59 6.17 -16.60
N TRP A 118 10.29 5.39 -15.57
CA TRP A 118 11.11 5.30 -14.36
C TRP A 118 12.18 4.25 -14.55
N PRO A 119 13.45 4.61 -14.50
CA PRO A 119 14.51 3.63 -14.66
C PRO A 119 14.56 2.59 -13.52
N HIS A 120 13.84 2.81 -12.43
CA HIS A 120 13.89 1.95 -11.24
C HIS A 120 12.52 1.51 -10.68
N THR A 121 11.41 1.87 -11.30
CA THR A 121 10.07 1.37 -10.91
C THR A 121 9.82 -0.04 -11.43
N GLY A 122 10.72 -0.56 -12.25
CA GLY A 122 10.62 -1.85 -12.90
C GLY A 122 10.55 -3.00 -11.91
N GLY A 123 9.36 -3.42 -11.62
CA GLY A 123 9.03 -4.59 -10.88
C GLY A 123 7.54 -4.72 -10.86
N ASN A 124 7.03 -5.79 -11.42
CA ASN A 124 5.59 -6.01 -11.53
C ASN A 124 4.88 -5.93 -10.20
N TRP A 125 5.45 -6.53 -9.15
CA TRP A 125 4.83 -6.52 -7.84
C TRP A 125 4.78 -5.11 -7.25
N SER A 126 5.79 -4.29 -7.48
CA SER A 126 5.78 -2.90 -7.01
C SER A 126 4.70 -2.06 -7.71
N MET A 127 4.46 -2.32 -9.00
CA MET A 127 3.37 -1.69 -9.75
C MET A 127 2.00 -2.20 -9.30
N ALA A 128 1.85 -3.51 -9.06
CA ALA A 128 0.63 -4.07 -8.49
C ALA A 128 0.31 -3.45 -7.12
N TRP A 129 1.32 -3.33 -6.25
CA TRP A 129 1.13 -2.69 -4.95
C TRP A 129 0.76 -1.21 -5.06
N ARG A 130 1.39 -0.45 -5.98
CA ARG A 130 0.99 0.94 -6.26
C ARG A 130 -0.45 1.04 -6.75
N THR A 131 -0.88 0.10 -7.60
CA THR A 131 -2.29 0.02 -8.02
C THR A 131 -3.20 -0.17 -6.81
N ALA A 132 -2.87 -1.07 -5.88
CA ALA A 132 -3.63 -1.28 -4.64
C ALA A 132 -3.71 -0.01 -3.79
N LEU A 133 -2.60 0.70 -3.63
CA LEU A 133 -2.54 1.94 -2.85
C LEU A 133 -3.39 3.05 -3.47
N TRP A 134 -3.35 3.23 -4.80
CA TRP A 134 -4.23 4.16 -5.51
C TRP A 134 -5.70 3.78 -5.35
N THR A 135 -6.00 2.48 -5.39
CA THR A 135 -7.35 1.96 -5.18
C THR A 135 -7.87 2.29 -3.77
N ARG A 136 -7.04 2.13 -2.73
CA ARG A 136 -7.40 2.50 -1.35
C ARG A 136 -7.49 4.01 -1.13
N LEU A 137 -6.87 4.80 -1.99
CA LEU A 137 -6.99 6.26 -2.03
C LEU A 137 -8.16 6.74 -2.88
N TYR A 138 -9.00 5.85 -3.40
CA TYR A 138 -10.15 6.14 -4.27
C TYR A 138 -9.78 6.85 -5.57
N GLU A 139 -8.54 6.68 -6.03
CA GLU A 139 -7.98 7.25 -7.24
C GLU A 139 -8.05 6.25 -8.40
N GLY A 140 -9.28 5.96 -8.88
CA GLY A 140 -9.54 4.92 -9.87
C GLY A 140 -8.75 5.09 -11.17
N ASP A 141 -8.66 6.30 -11.69
CA ASP A 141 -7.90 6.58 -12.93
C ASP A 141 -6.40 6.36 -12.74
N GLN A 142 -5.84 6.69 -11.55
CA GLN A 142 -4.45 6.40 -11.23
C GLN A 142 -4.22 4.90 -11.06
N ALA A 143 -5.16 4.20 -10.45
CA ALA A 143 -5.08 2.76 -10.23
C ALA A 143 -5.06 2.02 -11.58
N ILE A 144 -6.07 2.25 -12.45
CA ILE A 144 -6.16 1.56 -13.73
C ILE A 144 -5.01 1.92 -14.66
N GLY A 145 -4.58 3.18 -14.66
CA GLY A 145 -3.46 3.58 -15.48
C GLY A 145 -2.13 2.96 -15.03
N THR A 146 -1.90 2.82 -13.70
CA THR A 146 -0.73 2.11 -13.15
C THR A 146 -0.76 0.64 -13.55
N PHE A 147 -1.95 0.02 -13.48
CA PHE A 147 -2.17 -1.37 -13.91
C PHE A 147 -1.89 -1.54 -15.42
N ASN A 148 -2.46 -0.68 -16.26
CA ASN A 148 -2.27 -0.73 -17.72
C ASN A 148 -0.78 -0.57 -18.09
N GLN A 149 -0.06 0.31 -17.40
CA GLN A 149 1.38 0.44 -17.57
C GLN A 149 2.13 -0.84 -17.20
N MET A 150 1.76 -1.47 -16.08
CA MET A 150 2.35 -2.74 -15.64
C MET A 150 2.18 -3.83 -16.70
N ILE A 151 0.97 -4.00 -17.23
CA ILE A 151 0.70 -5.00 -18.27
C ILE A 151 1.50 -4.72 -19.53
N LYS A 152 1.53 -3.46 -19.97
CA LYS A 152 2.25 -3.05 -21.19
C LYS A 152 3.76 -3.26 -21.10
N GLU A 153 4.36 -2.99 -19.94
CA GLU A 153 5.80 -3.04 -19.77
C GLU A 153 6.33 -4.41 -19.35
N SER A 154 5.48 -5.21 -18.72
CA SER A 154 5.91 -6.38 -17.98
C SER A 154 4.94 -7.57 -18.05
N GLY A 155 3.90 -7.51 -18.90
CA GLY A 155 3.01 -8.63 -19.14
C GLY A 155 3.58 -9.59 -20.20
N TYR A 156 3.39 -10.89 -19.98
CA TYR A 156 3.53 -11.90 -21.03
C TYR A 156 2.19 -12.09 -21.74
N GLU A 157 2.20 -12.60 -22.97
CA GLU A 157 0.98 -12.94 -23.72
C GLU A 157 0.06 -13.94 -23.02
N ASN A 158 0.60 -14.76 -22.12
CA ASN A 158 -0.14 -15.71 -21.28
C ASN A 158 -0.70 -15.09 -19.99
N MET A 159 -0.73 -13.76 -19.88
CA MET A 159 -1.19 -12.99 -18.72
C MET A 159 -0.33 -13.15 -17.44
N MET A 160 0.80 -13.83 -17.51
CA MET A 160 1.76 -13.86 -16.40
C MET A 160 2.60 -12.60 -16.37
N SER A 161 3.07 -12.24 -15.20
CA SER A 161 3.94 -11.09 -15.04
C SER A 161 5.42 -11.43 -15.20
N ASN A 162 6.19 -10.48 -15.71
CA ASN A 162 7.62 -10.62 -16.00
C ASN A 162 8.44 -9.58 -15.22
N GLN A 163 9.48 -10.05 -14.56
CA GLN A 163 10.51 -9.22 -13.94
C GLN A 163 11.87 -9.60 -14.49
N SER A 164 12.40 -8.80 -15.42
CA SER A 164 13.74 -9.05 -16.00
C SER A 164 13.93 -10.49 -16.52
N GLY A 165 12.92 -11.02 -17.22
CA GLY A 165 12.93 -12.37 -17.76
C GLY A 165 12.40 -13.47 -16.81
N ASN A 166 12.12 -13.17 -15.56
CA ASN A 166 11.59 -14.12 -14.59
C ASN A 166 10.10 -13.82 -14.30
N MET A 167 9.30 -14.87 -14.16
CA MET A 167 7.91 -14.73 -13.74
C MET A 167 7.83 -14.30 -12.27
N GLN A 168 6.96 -13.32 -11.98
CA GLN A 168 6.60 -12.93 -10.62
C GLN A 168 5.16 -13.36 -10.29
N VAL A 169 5.03 -14.36 -9.45
CA VAL A 169 3.72 -14.89 -9.03
C VAL A 169 2.93 -13.87 -8.20
N ASP A 170 3.61 -13.14 -7.33
CA ASP A 170 3.04 -12.12 -6.45
C ASP A 170 2.28 -11.03 -7.22
N ALA A 171 2.88 -10.48 -8.27
CA ALA A 171 2.20 -9.48 -9.10
C ALA A 171 1.02 -10.07 -9.90
N THR A 172 1.18 -11.28 -10.44
CA THR A 172 0.10 -11.96 -11.16
C THR A 172 -1.10 -12.23 -10.28
N MET A 173 -0.88 -12.73 -9.05
CA MET A 173 -1.96 -13.04 -8.11
C MET A 173 -2.61 -11.77 -7.52
N ALA A 174 -1.81 -10.74 -7.22
CA ALA A 174 -2.33 -9.48 -6.71
C ALA A 174 -3.33 -8.83 -7.68
N THR A 175 -3.09 -8.92 -8.97
CA THR A 175 -3.89 -8.26 -10.02
C THR A 175 -5.38 -8.62 -9.93
N SER A 176 -5.73 -9.89 -9.73
CA SER A 176 -7.12 -10.30 -9.63
C SER A 176 -7.85 -9.68 -8.43
N GLY A 177 -7.17 -9.58 -7.29
CA GLY A 177 -7.72 -8.93 -6.09
C GLY A 177 -7.90 -7.42 -6.25
N LEU A 178 -7.05 -6.76 -7.05
CA LEU A 178 -7.12 -5.31 -7.25
C LEU A 178 -8.41 -4.86 -7.93
N PHE A 179 -8.91 -5.61 -8.90
CA PHE A 179 -10.19 -5.31 -9.54
C PHE A 179 -11.36 -5.41 -8.57
N ALA A 180 -11.36 -6.41 -7.70
CA ALA A 180 -12.37 -6.52 -6.64
C ALA A 180 -12.31 -5.31 -5.70
N GLU A 181 -11.11 -4.91 -5.25
CA GLU A 181 -10.89 -3.74 -4.40
C GLU A 181 -11.32 -2.41 -5.06
N MET A 182 -11.19 -2.26 -6.38
CA MET A 182 -11.66 -1.08 -7.10
C MET A 182 -13.19 -0.94 -7.08
N LEU A 183 -13.90 -2.07 -7.01
CA LEU A 183 -15.36 -2.15 -7.12
C LEU A 183 -16.05 -2.29 -5.78
N LEU A 184 -15.41 -2.93 -4.79
CA LEU A 184 -15.98 -3.14 -3.46
C LEU A 184 -14.88 -3.15 -2.41
N GLN A 185 -15.06 -2.35 -1.35
CA GLN A 185 -14.21 -2.36 -0.16
C GLN A 185 -15.05 -2.51 1.11
N SER A 186 -14.52 -3.20 2.14
CA SER A 186 -15.24 -3.44 3.39
C SER A 186 -14.38 -3.31 4.66
N GLN A 187 -13.12 -2.90 4.53
CA GLN A 187 -12.15 -2.84 5.62
C GLN A 187 -12.43 -1.76 6.68
N GLU A 188 -13.27 -0.77 6.37
CA GLU A 188 -13.58 0.35 7.26
C GLU A 188 -14.83 0.11 8.11
N GLY A 189 -15.37 -1.11 8.13
CA GLY A 189 -16.57 -1.48 8.90
C GLY A 189 -17.89 -1.19 8.19
N PHE A 190 -17.85 -0.75 6.94
CA PHE A 190 -18.98 -0.62 6.04
C PHE A 190 -18.62 -1.13 4.64
N ILE A 191 -19.63 -1.44 3.83
CA ILE A 191 -19.42 -1.81 2.43
C ILE A 191 -19.42 -0.54 1.59
N HIS A 192 -18.29 -0.29 0.93
CA HIS A 192 -18.12 0.83 0.02
C HIS A 192 -18.19 0.30 -1.42
N LEU A 193 -19.22 0.69 -2.15
CA LEU A 193 -19.43 0.29 -3.54
C LEU A 193 -18.77 1.30 -4.48
N LEU A 194 -18.05 0.78 -5.47
CA LEU A 194 -17.37 1.52 -6.53
C LEU A 194 -16.39 2.61 -6.00
N PRO A 195 -15.60 2.34 -4.95
CA PRO A 195 -14.77 3.37 -4.31
C PRO A 195 -13.70 3.94 -5.24
N ALA A 196 -13.22 3.15 -6.19
CA ALA A 196 -12.15 3.52 -7.11
C ALA A 196 -12.50 3.19 -8.57
N LEU A 197 -13.75 3.47 -8.97
CA LEU A 197 -14.18 3.25 -10.35
C LEU A 197 -13.47 4.23 -11.29
N PRO A 198 -12.72 3.75 -12.31
CA PRO A 198 -12.06 4.63 -13.25
C PRO A 198 -13.06 5.21 -14.26
N THR A 199 -12.77 6.39 -14.78
CA THR A 199 -13.62 7.07 -15.75
C THR A 199 -13.76 6.32 -17.08
N GLU A 200 -12.80 5.45 -17.41
CA GLU A 200 -12.84 4.60 -18.62
C GLU A 200 -13.84 3.42 -18.51
N TRP A 201 -14.44 3.19 -17.32
CA TRP A 201 -15.46 2.16 -17.08
C TRP A 201 -16.84 2.79 -16.81
N PRO A 202 -17.46 3.46 -17.79
CA PRO A 202 -18.71 4.20 -17.58
C PRO A 202 -19.91 3.28 -17.34
N GLU A 203 -19.83 2.02 -17.77
CA GLU A 203 -20.87 1.01 -17.63
C GLU A 203 -20.25 -0.34 -17.30
N GLY A 204 -20.95 -1.16 -16.53
CA GLY A 204 -20.47 -2.49 -16.17
C GLY A 204 -21.46 -3.27 -15.32
N LYS A 205 -21.15 -4.54 -15.13
CA LYS A 205 -21.87 -5.46 -14.24
C LYS A 205 -20.84 -6.31 -13.52
N ILE A 206 -21.05 -6.52 -12.25
CA ILE A 206 -20.27 -7.44 -11.43
C ILE A 206 -21.20 -8.40 -10.70
N GLU A 207 -20.84 -9.66 -10.67
CA GLU A 207 -21.56 -10.71 -9.97
C GLU A 207 -20.58 -11.59 -9.21
N GLY A 208 -20.97 -12.07 -8.02
CA GLY A 208 -20.19 -13.03 -7.25
C GLY A 208 -19.09 -12.44 -6.36
N LEU A 209 -19.17 -11.16 -6.02
CA LEU A 209 -18.33 -10.54 -4.99
C LEU A 209 -18.87 -10.83 -3.58
#